data_1d7a8f71d6a299cef01007560a126ac1
#
_entry.id   1d7a8f71d6a299cef01007560a126ac1
#
_cell.length_a   1.000
_cell.length_b   1.000
_cell.length_c   1.000
_cell.angle_alpha   90.00
_cell.angle_beta   90.00
_cell.angle_gamma   90.00
#
_symmetry.space_group_name_H-M   'P 1'
#
loop_
_entity.id
_entity.type
_entity.pdbx_description
1 polymer ?
#
loop_
_entity_poly.entity_id
_entity_poly.type
_entity_poly.pdbx_seq_one_letter_code
_entity_poly.pdbx_strand_id
1 'polypeptide(L)'
;GLVIVTNKAREDTERESLETRLAPLRQVCQRCDKAGIHYVVSQYFGEPGETQETVEAKLSFLNEIEPALANLRVGVRIRPATPTADAAIKEGIIKNENDLINPSFYVAEPVRDWIVDRLKA
;
A
#
# COMPACT_ATOMS: atom_id res chain seq x y z
N GLY A 1 -23.37 -7.22 -7.68
CA GLY A 1 -22.56 -6.00 -7.73
C GLY A 1 -21.08 -6.27 -7.56
N LEU A 2 -20.28 -5.27 -7.83
CA LEU A 2 -18.84 -5.30 -7.65
C LEU A 2 -18.44 -4.47 -6.43
N VAL A 3 -17.65 -5.06 -5.54
CA VAL A 3 -17.11 -4.37 -4.36
C VAL A 3 -15.63 -4.10 -4.57
N ILE A 4 -15.18 -2.90 -4.22
CA ILE A 4 -13.77 -2.53 -4.26
C ILE A 4 -13.27 -2.43 -2.82
N VAL A 5 -12.30 -3.26 -2.47
CA VAL A 5 -11.64 -3.25 -1.17
C VAL A 5 -10.26 -2.63 -1.34
N THR A 6 -9.97 -1.57 -0.59
CA THR A 6 -8.70 -0.87 -0.72
C THR A 6 -7.91 -0.94 0.58
N ASN A 7 -6.70 -1.48 0.50
CA ASN A 7 -5.72 -1.37 1.58
C ASN A 7 -4.85 -0.16 1.27
N LYS A 8 -5.31 1.01 1.73
CA LYS A 8 -4.62 2.28 1.49
C LYS A 8 -3.30 2.36 2.25
N ALA A 9 -2.35 3.07 1.66
CA ALA A 9 -1.15 3.46 2.37
C ALA A 9 -1.50 4.35 3.56
N ARG A 10 -0.81 4.14 4.67
CA ARG A 10 -1.04 4.91 5.89
C ARG A 10 0.10 5.89 6.11
N GLU A 11 -0.26 7.05 6.62
CA GLU A 11 0.72 8.09 6.97
C GLU A 11 1.46 7.76 8.27
N ASP A 12 0.80 7.04 9.18
CA ASP A 12 1.36 6.68 10.48
C ASP A 12 1.33 5.16 10.62
N THR A 13 2.44 4.51 10.24
CA THR A 13 2.57 3.04 10.28
C THR A 13 3.20 2.53 11.56
N GLU A 14 3.65 3.44 12.45
CA GLU A 14 4.39 3.03 13.65
C GLU A 14 3.50 2.42 14.73
N ARG A 15 2.20 2.72 14.71
CA ARG A 15 1.27 2.36 15.79
C ARG A 15 0.51 1.08 15.58
N GLU A 16 0.48 0.55 14.37
CA GLU A 16 -0.26 -0.65 14.06
C GLU A 16 0.58 -1.66 13.30
N SER A 17 0.47 -2.93 13.66
CA SER A 17 1.08 -3.99 12.87
C SER A 17 0.32 -4.15 11.57
N LEU A 18 0.97 -4.69 10.55
CA LEU A 18 0.33 -4.98 9.27
C LEU A 18 -0.85 -5.95 9.46
N GLU A 19 -0.72 -6.96 10.31
CA GLU A 19 -1.79 -7.93 10.54
C GLU A 19 -3.04 -7.26 11.12
N THR A 20 -2.87 -6.27 12.02
CA THR A 20 -3.98 -5.50 12.57
C THR A 20 -4.71 -4.72 11.46
N ARG A 21 -3.98 -4.25 10.47
CA ARG A 21 -4.56 -3.53 9.33
C ARG A 21 -5.26 -4.46 8.35
N LEU A 22 -4.75 -5.67 8.17
CA LEU A 22 -5.29 -6.64 7.23
C LEU A 22 -6.54 -7.37 7.76
N ALA A 23 -6.67 -7.54 9.07
CA ALA A 23 -7.77 -8.29 9.65
C ALA A 23 -9.17 -7.78 9.25
N PRO A 24 -9.47 -6.45 9.30
CA PRO A 24 -10.76 -5.95 8.83
C PRO A 24 -11.00 -6.20 7.35
N LEU A 25 -9.96 -6.10 6.52
CA LEU A 25 -10.06 -6.34 5.08
C LEU A 25 -10.36 -7.81 4.81
N ARG A 26 -9.73 -8.71 5.55
CA ARG A 26 -9.98 -10.14 5.44
C ARG A 26 -11.44 -10.47 5.76
N GLN A 27 -12.01 -9.83 6.79
CA GLN A 27 -13.40 -10.02 7.15
C GLN A 27 -14.36 -9.56 6.04
N VAL A 28 -14.11 -8.42 5.43
CA VAL A 28 -14.91 -7.92 4.32
C VAL A 28 -14.86 -8.89 3.14
N CYS A 29 -13.68 -9.38 2.80
CA CYS A 29 -13.51 -10.34 1.70
C CYS A 29 -14.25 -11.66 1.99
N GLN A 30 -14.16 -12.15 3.22
CA GLN A 30 -14.89 -13.37 3.62
C GLN A 30 -16.41 -13.19 3.52
N ARG A 31 -16.91 -12.02 3.89
CA ARG A 31 -18.35 -11.73 3.75
C ARG A 31 -18.77 -11.68 2.28
N CYS A 32 -17.94 -11.12 1.42
CA CYS A 32 -18.19 -11.11 -0.01
C CYS A 32 -18.23 -12.54 -0.57
N ASP A 33 -17.30 -13.40 -0.16
CA ASP A 33 -17.26 -14.80 -0.58
C ASP A 33 -18.53 -15.53 -0.17
N LYS A 34 -18.97 -15.35 1.08
CA LYS A 34 -20.20 -15.98 1.57
C LYS A 34 -21.43 -15.51 0.82
N ALA A 35 -21.48 -14.25 0.43
CA ALA A 35 -22.63 -13.68 -0.28
C ALA A 35 -22.56 -13.91 -1.80
N GLY A 36 -21.51 -14.53 -2.30
CA GLY A 36 -21.32 -14.73 -3.74
C GLY A 36 -21.04 -13.42 -4.48
N ILE A 37 -20.51 -12.42 -3.80
CA ILE A 37 -20.19 -11.11 -4.39
C ILE A 37 -18.76 -11.12 -4.86
N HIS A 38 -18.54 -10.75 -6.11
CA HIS A 38 -17.19 -10.57 -6.63
C HIS A 38 -16.60 -9.27 -6.09
N TYR A 39 -15.30 -9.28 -5.78
CA TYR A 39 -14.61 -8.09 -5.28
C TYR A 39 -13.24 -7.94 -5.92
N VAL A 40 -12.78 -6.70 -5.94
CA VAL A 40 -11.47 -6.30 -6.43
C VAL A 40 -10.70 -5.72 -5.25
N VAL A 41 -9.44 -6.09 -5.11
CA VAL A 41 -8.58 -5.54 -4.06
C VAL A 41 -7.54 -4.61 -4.69
N SER A 42 -7.44 -3.39 -4.17
CA SER A 42 -6.37 -2.47 -4.50
C SER A 42 -5.37 -2.45 -3.34
N GLN A 43 -4.12 -2.76 -3.62
CA GLN A 43 -3.06 -2.85 -2.61
C GLN A 43 -1.95 -1.87 -2.94
N TYR A 44 -1.59 -1.04 -1.97
CA TYR A 44 -0.48 -0.10 -2.08
C TYR A 44 0.80 -0.68 -1.49
N PHE A 45 1.92 -0.43 -2.15
CA PHE A 45 3.24 -0.86 -1.73
C PHE A 45 4.19 0.34 -1.70
N GLY A 46 5.19 0.29 -0.81
CA GLY A 46 6.21 1.32 -0.74
C GLY A 46 5.89 2.45 0.24
N GLU A 47 4.87 2.30 1.08
CA GLU A 47 4.53 3.29 2.10
C GLU A 47 5.65 3.45 3.13
N PRO A 48 5.68 4.58 3.89
CA PRO A 48 6.66 4.75 4.97
C PRO A 48 6.64 3.56 5.92
N GLY A 49 7.82 3.02 6.22
CA GLY A 49 7.97 1.83 7.06
C GLY A 49 7.88 0.50 6.31
N GLU A 50 7.63 0.52 5.00
CA GLU A 50 7.57 -0.71 4.21
C GLU A 50 8.93 -1.40 4.17
N THR A 51 8.91 -2.72 4.31
CA THR A 51 10.08 -3.58 4.17
C THR A 51 9.77 -4.71 3.20
N GLN A 52 10.78 -5.47 2.79
CA GLN A 52 10.54 -6.64 1.95
C GLN A 52 9.60 -7.63 2.63
N GLU A 53 9.71 -7.76 3.97
CA GLU A 53 8.84 -8.64 4.75
C GLU A 53 7.37 -8.20 4.69
N THR A 54 7.10 -6.90 4.83
CA THR A 54 5.72 -6.41 4.74
C THR A 54 5.15 -6.56 3.34
N VAL A 55 5.97 -6.40 2.32
CA VAL A 55 5.55 -6.64 0.93
C VAL A 55 5.14 -8.11 0.75
N GLU A 56 5.97 -9.04 1.24
CA GLU A 56 5.65 -10.47 1.14
C GLU A 56 4.38 -10.82 1.90
N ALA A 57 4.16 -10.19 3.07
CA ALA A 57 2.94 -10.40 3.85
C ALA A 57 1.70 -9.92 3.10
N LYS A 58 1.78 -8.78 2.42
CA LYS A 58 0.68 -8.26 1.60
C LYS A 58 0.38 -9.18 0.41
N LEU A 59 1.41 -9.71 -0.24
CA LEU A 59 1.25 -10.65 -1.34
C LEU A 59 0.63 -11.97 -0.86
N SER A 60 1.06 -12.46 0.31
CA SER A 60 0.48 -13.66 0.92
C SER A 60 -1.01 -13.46 1.23
N PHE A 61 -1.37 -12.28 1.73
CA PHE A 61 -2.77 -11.94 1.98
C PHE A 61 -3.60 -11.99 0.69
N LEU A 62 -3.09 -11.44 -0.41
CA LEU A 62 -3.78 -11.48 -1.69
C LEU A 62 -3.95 -12.92 -2.20
N ASN A 63 -2.94 -13.76 -2.01
CA ASN A 63 -3.04 -15.17 -2.37
C ASN A 63 -4.06 -15.92 -1.52
N GLU A 64 -4.18 -15.56 -0.24
CA GLU A 64 -5.14 -16.18 0.69
C GLU A 64 -6.58 -15.88 0.29
N ILE A 65 -6.89 -14.63 -0.07
CA ILE A 65 -8.27 -14.20 -0.35
C ILE A 65 -8.73 -14.45 -1.78
N GLU A 66 -7.82 -14.61 -2.71
CA GLU A 66 -8.10 -14.88 -4.13
C GLU A 66 -9.18 -13.95 -4.73
N PRO A 67 -8.95 -12.63 -4.78
CA PRO A 67 -9.93 -11.70 -5.34
C PRO A 67 -10.12 -11.91 -6.85
N ALA A 68 -11.25 -11.44 -7.38
CA ALA A 68 -11.49 -11.49 -8.83
C ALA A 68 -10.41 -10.73 -9.61
N LEU A 69 -9.90 -9.63 -9.03
CA LEU A 69 -8.81 -8.85 -9.58
C LEU A 69 -8.06 -8.16 -8.47
N ALA A 70 -6.75 -8.11 -8.56
CA ALA A 70 -5.92 -7.34 -7.65
C ALA A 70 -5.21 -6.22 -8.40
N ASN A 71 -5.38 -4.98 -7.94
CA ASN A 71 -4.64 -3.83 -8.45
C ASN A 71 -3.46 -3.56 -7.53
N LEU A 72 -2.26 -3.69 -8.05
CA LEU A 72 -1.04 -3.45 -7.28
C LEU A 72 -0.49 -2.07 -7.63
N ARG A 73 -0.38 -1.22 -6.63
CA ARG A 73 0.09 0.16 -6.81
C ARG A 73 1.38 0.37 -6.04
N VAL A 74 2.38 0.90 -6.70
CA VAL A 74 3.68 1.20 -6.09
C VAL A 74 3.81 2.70 -5.91
N GLY A 75 4.19 3.10 -4.69
CA GLY A 75 4.41 4.49 -4.36
C GLY A 75 3.19 5.16 -3.75
N VAL A 76 3.45 6.07 -2.83
CA VAL A 76 2.45 6.87 -2.15
C VAL A 76 2.58 8.30 -2.64
N ARG A 77 1.50 8.88 -3.14
CA ARG A 77 1.54 10.27 -3.57
C ARG A 77 1.86 11.17 -2.38
N ILE A 78 2.88 11.99 -2.56
CA ILE A 78 3.32 12.91 -1.52
C ILE A 78 2.42 14.14 -1.53
N ARG A 79 1.78 14.43 -0.40
CA ARG A 79 0.92 15.59 -0.23
C ARG A 79 1.54 16.53 0.80
N PRO A 80 1.39 17.88 0.63
CA PRO A 80 1.92 18.83 1.60
C PRO A 80 1.38 18.59 3.01
N ALA A 81 2.20 18.93 4.01
CA ALA A 81 1.84 18.87 5.43
C ALA A 81 1.49 17.46 5.92
N THR A 82 2.13 16.43 5.38
CA THR A 82 1.93 15.04 5.81
C THR A 82 3.24 14.44 6.32
N PRO A 83 3.17 13.39 7.17
CA PRO A 83 4.38 12.64 7.55
C PRO A 83 5.16 12.10 6.35
N THR A 84 4.47 11.72 5.28
CA THR A 84 5.12 11.26 4.05
C THR A 84 5.95 12.38 3.41
N ALA A 85 5.44 13.62 3.40
CA ALA A 85 6.19 14.76 2.90
C ALA A 85 7.45 15.01 3.75
N ASP A 86 7.34 14.93 5.07
CA ASP A 86 8.48 15.07 5.98
C ASP A 86 9.54 14.00 5.71
N ALA A 87 9.11 12.76 5.54
CA ALA A 87 10.01 11.66 5.20
C ALA A 87 10.68 11.88 3.85
N ALA A 88 9.94 12.34 2.85
CA ALA A 88 10.47 12.60 1.51
C ALA A 88 11.53 13.71 1.52
N ILE A 89 11.33 14.76 2.31
CA ILE A 89 12.31 15.84 2.47
C ILE A 89 13.56 15.30 3.16
N LYS A 90 13.38 14.55 4.24
CA LYS A 90 14.48 13.97 5.01
C LYS A 90 15.34 13.02 4.17
N GLU A 91 14.70 12.24 3.30
CA GLU A 91 15.39 11.28 2.44
C GLU A 91 15.88 11.88 1.12
N GLY A 92 15.63 13.16 0.88
CA GLY A 92 16.12 13.86 -0.31
C GLY A 92 15.32 13.58 -1.59
N ILE A 93 14.13 12.99 -1.49
CA ILE A 93 13.26 12.73 -2.65
C ILE A 93 12.74 14.06 -3.20
N ILE A 94 12.39 14.98 -2.31
CA ILE A 94 12.06 16.37 -2.63
C ILE A 94 12.88 17.30 -1.74
N LYS A 95 13.13 18.53 -2.18
CA LYS A 95 13.86 19.52 -1.39
C LYS A 95 12.99 20.21 -0.37
N ASN A 96 11.77 20.55 -0.77
CA ASN A 96 10.76 21.19 0.06
C ASN A 96 9.39 20.96 -0.57
N GLU A 97 8.32 21.41 0.12
CA GLU A 97 6.97 21.18 -0.35
C GLU A 97 6.61 21.91 -1.65
N ASN A 98 7.35 22.93 -2.04
CA ASN A 98 7.13 23.60 -3.33
C ASN A 98 7.39 22.67 -4.51
N ASP A 99 8.21 21.63 -4.34
CA ASP A 99 8.45 20.64 -5.38
C ASP A 99 7.19 19.79 -5.68
N LEU A 100 6.17 19.86 -4.83
CA LEU A 100 4.92 19.10 -4.98
C LEU A 100 3.92 19.75 -5.95
N ILE A 101 4.28 20.85 -6.61
CA ILE A 101 3.50 21.42 -7.70
C ILE A 101 3.31 20.36 -8.78
N ASN A 102 4.34 19.57 -9.04
CA ASN A 102 4.23 18.37 -9.86
C ASN A 102 4.05 17.14 -8.95
N PRO A 103 3.14 16.22 -9.26
CA PRO A 103 2.95 15.03 -8.44
C PRO A 103 4.26 14.25 -8.28
N SER A 104 4.57 13.91 -7.03
CA SER A 104 5.72 13.07 -6.68
C SER A 104 5.24 11.94 -5.78
N PHE A 105 5.95 10.80 -5.85
CA PHE A 105 5.58 9.61 -5.13
C PHE A 105 6.70 9.15 -4.21
N TYR A 106 6.33 8.71 -3.02
CA TYR A 106 7.24 8.13 -2.06
C TYR A 106 7.24 6.61 -2.22
N VAL A 107 8.44 6.03 -2.24
CA VAL A 107 8.63 4.59 -2.14
C VAL A 107 9.68 4.36 -1.06
N ALA A 108 9.35 3.54 -0.06
CA ALA A 108 10.24 3.28 1.06
C ALA A 108 11.60 2.73 0.59
N GLU A 109 12.69 3.22 1.17
CA GLU A 109 14.05 2.89 0.75
C GLU A 109 14.34 1.38 0.73
N PRO A 110 13.94 0.58 1.74
CA PRO A 110 14.24 -0.86 1.73
C PRO A 110 13.69 -1.63 0.54
N VAL A 111 12.69 -1.11 -0.15
CA VAL A 111 12.04 -1.80 -1.27
C VAL A 111 12.15 -1.05 -2.60
N ARG A 112 12.68 0.18 -2.58
CA ARG A 112 12.67 1.10 -3.72
C ARG A 112 13.22 0.50 -5.02
N ASP A 113 14.34 -0.19 -4.96
CA ASP A 113 15.00 -0.74 -6.15
C ASP A 113 14.59 -2.18 -6.45
N TRP A 114 13.76 -2.77 -5.63
CA TRP A 114 13.40 -4.20 -5.70
C TRP A 114 11.93 -4.44 -6.02
N ILE A 115 11.04 -3.53 -5.60
CA ILE A 115 9.60 -3.76 -5.57
C ILE A 115 8.99 -4.02 -6.96
N VAL A 116 9.40 -3.28 -7.97
CA VAL A 116 8.83 -3.41 -9.32
C VAL A 116 9.13 -4.80 -9.88
N ASP A 117 10.36 -5.26 -9.77
CA ASP A 117 10.75 -6.59 -10.24
C ASP A 117 10.04 -7.69 -9.46
N ARG A 118 9.90 -7.50 -8.14
CA ARG A 118 9.20 -8.47 -7.30
C ARG A 118 7.73 -8.62 -7.70
N LEU A 119 7.05 -7.53 -8.00
CA LEU A 119 5.62 -7.56 -8.35
C LEU A 119 5.37 -8.12 -9.76
N LYS A 120 6.38 -8.09 -10.62
CA LYS A 120 6.29 -8.69 -11.96
C LYS A 120 6.47 -10.21 -11.95
N ALA A 121 7.04 -10.72 -10.88
CA ALA A 121 7.33 -12.15 -10.78
C ALA A 121 6.08 -13.01 -10.51
#